data_881add1c93ca9519bda31dcca09bdd45
#
_entry.id   881add1c93ca9519bda31dcca09bdd45
#
_cell.length_a   1.000
_cell.length_b   1.000
_cell.length_c   1.000
_cell.angle_alpha   90.00
_cell.angle_beta   90.00
_cell.angle_gamma   90.00
#
_symmetry.space_group_name_H-M   'P 1'
#
loop_
_entity.id
_entity.type
_entity.pdbx_description
1 polymer ?
#
loop_
_entity_poly.entity_id
_entity_poly.type
_entity_poly.pdbx_seq_one_letter_code
_entity_poly.pdbx_strand_id
1 'polypeptide(L)'
;MAKQRKHGSGTVRLRSDGRWEGRVVIGYDDKGLPKTKNVLAKTKAECEKKLKSLIAAQKGSEPELPQQTMTVAQWLDFWYQTYKKPNLRPNTQMSYERRIYQHIIPNLGPIPLNKLTTGDIQQFYTGLKQNGRLLRQEQYGEGLSDQTVRGIHTTFHAALDKAVSEKIIPKNPSDFCRLPSAKAR
;
A
#
# COMPACT_ATOMS: atom_id res chain seq x y z
N MET A 1 -1.61 38.98 -21.01
CA MET A 1 -0.80 37.83 -20.55
C MET A 1 -1.67 36.58 -20.51
N ALA A 2 -1.40 35.54 -21.28
CA ALA A 2 -2.18 34.31 -21.31
C ALA A 2 -1.93 33.50 -19.98
N LYS A 3 -3.02 33.22 -19.25
CA LYS A 3 -3.02 32.51 -17.98
C LYS A 3 -2.59 31.07 -18.23
N GLN A 4 -1.45 30.67 -17.70
CA GLN A 4 -0.90 29.32 -17.84
C GLN A 4 -1.86 28.29 -17.21
N ARG A 5 -2.35 27.33 -18.01
CA ARG A 5 -3.35 26.34 -17.60
C ARG A 5 -2.69 25.26 -16.74
N LYS A 6 -3.40 24.80 -15.70
CA LYS A 6 -2.93 23.69 -14.82
C LYS A 6 -2.77 22.42 -15.64
N HIS A 7 -1.66 21.70 -15.44
CA HIS A 7 -1.39 20.38 -16.02
C HIS A 7 -2.58 19.43 -15.71
N GLY A 8 -3.07 18.69 -16.74
CA GLY A 8 -4.16 17.73 -16.57
C GLY A 8 -5.59 18.27 -16.75
N SER A 9 -5.76 19.57 -17.02
CA SER A 9 -7.11 20.16 -17.20
C SER A 9 -7.78 19.92 -18.56
N GLY A 10 -7.08 19.26 -19.50
CA GLY A 10 -7.56 19.08 -20.87
C GLY A 10 -7.70 20.38 -21.67
N THR A 11 -7.98 20.27 -22.95
CA THR A 11 -8.23 21.41 -23.86
C THR A 11 -9.58 21.28 -24.55
N VAL A 12 -10.29 22.39 -24.73
CA VAL A 12 -11.55 22.44 -25.49
C VAL A 12 -11.38 23.41 -26.66
N ARG A 13 -11.73 22.97 -27.86
CA ARG A 13 -11.64 23.76 -29.08
C ARG A 13 -12.87 23.58 -29.97
N LEU A 14 -13.21 24.58 -30.76
CA LEU A 14 -14.20 24.45 -31.82
C LEU A 14 -13.52 23.86 -33.07
N ARG A 15 -14.14 22.86 -33.66
CA ARG A 15 -13.69 22.25 -34.91
C ARG A 15 -14.28 22.96 -36.11
N SER A 16 -13.70 22.77 -37.29
CA SER A 16 -14.20 23.31 -38.55
C SER A 16 -15.59 22.78 -38.94
N ASP A 17 -16.00 21.64 -38.40
CA ASP A 17 -17.33 21.02 -38.57
C ASP A 17 -18.41 21.59 -37.63
N GLY A 18 -18.10 22.66 -36.87
CA GLY A 18 -19.03 23.32 -35.96
C GLY A 18 -19.23 22.60 -34.62
N ARG A 19 -18.56 21.48 -34.37
CA ARG A 19 -18.63 20.75 -33.09
C ARG A 19 -17.49 21.13 -32.15
N TRP A 20 -17.76 21.07 -30.85
CA TRP A 20 -16.75 21.28 -29.83
C TRP A 20 -16.03 19.96 -29.49
N GLU A 21 -14.70 20.00 -29.50
CA GLU A 21 -13.84 18.88 -29.14
C GLU A 21 -13.12 19.18 -27.84
N GLY A 22 -13.27 18.27 -26.85
CA GLY A 22 -12.48 18.23 -25.63
C GLY A 22 -11.42 17.15 -25.74
N ARG A 23 -10.17 17.47 -25.43
CA ARG A 23 -9.04 16.52 -25.46
C ARG A 23 -8.34 16.49 -24.12
N VAL A 24 -8.06 15.30 -23.61
CA VAL A 24 -7.26 15.07 -22.39
C VAL A 24 -6.17 14.03 -22.67
N VAL A 25 -4.97 14.25 -22.13
CA VAL A 25 -3.89 13.28 -22.17
C VAL A 25 -4.14 12.25 -21.07
N ILE A 26 -4.15 10.96 -21.44
CA ILE A 26 -4.44 9.83 -20.56
C ILE A 26 -3.21 9.00 -20.20
N GLY A 27 -2.07 9.29 -20.78
CA GLY A 27 -0.80 8.60 -20.60
C GLY A 27 0.16 8.86 -21.73
N TYR A 28 1.24 8.11 -21.75
CA TYR A 28 2.24 8.15 -22.82
C TYR A 28 2.43 6.72 -23.35
N ASP A 29 2.81 6.59 -24.61
CA ASP A 29 3.19 5.30 -25.20
C ASP A 29 4.67 4.95 -24.89
N ASP A 30 5.10 3.77 -25.33
CA ASP A 30 6.47 3.29 -25.11
C ASP A 30 7.53 4.17 -25.78
N LYS A 31 7.13 5.09 -26.66
CA LYS A 31 7.97 6.07 -27.37
C LYS A 31 7.89 7.46 -26.75
N GLY A 32 7.20 7.61 -25.62
CA GLY A 32 7.03 8.90 -24.94
C GLY A 32 6.01 9.84 -25.58
N LEU A 33 5.20 9.37 -26.56
CA LEU A 33 4.16 10.17 -27.20
C LEU A 33 2.87 10.16 -26.37
N PRO A 34 2.18 11.33 -26.24
CA PRO A 34 0.98 11.43 -25.40
C PRO A 34 -0.20 10.66 -26.02
N LYS A 35 -0.72 9.66 -25.30
CA LYS A 35 -2.02 9.04 -25.59
C LYS A 35 -3.13 9.99 -25.15
N THR A 36 -4.03 10.34 -26.08
CA THR A 36 -5.12 11.27 -25.80
C THR A 36 -6.48 10.61 -25.98
N LYS A 37 -7.45 11.00 -25.14
CA LYS A 37 -8.87 10.70 -25.32
C LYS A 37 -9.62 11.99 -25.67
N ASN A 38 -10.56 11.88 -26.62
CA ASN A 38 -11.34 13.02 -27.11
C ASN A 38 -12.82 12.81 -26.79
N VAL A 39 -13.52 13.90 -26.51
CA VAL A 39 -14.99 13.98 -26.43
C VAL A 39 -15.50 15.01 -27.40
N LEU A 40 -16.66 14.75 -28.01
CA LEU A 40 -17.31 15.65 -28.94
C LEU A 40 -18.69 16.06 -28.38
N ALA A 41 -19.06 17.33 -28.62
CA ALA A 41 -20.38 17.86 -28.25
C ALA A 41 -20.82 18.96 -29.22
N LYS A 42 -22.13 19.23 -29.27
CA LYS A 42 -22.71 20.32 -30.08
C LYS A 42 -22.47 21.70 -29.48
N THR A 43 -22.35 21.77 -28.13
CA THR A 43 -22.11 23.02 -27.40
C THR A 43 -20.84 22.96 -26.57
N LYS A 44 -20.26 24.14 -26.32
CA LYS A 44 -19.06 24.27 -25.46
C LYS A 44 -19.30 23.73 -24.03
N ALA A 45 -20.44 24.13 -23.44
CA ALA A 45 -20.81 23.72 -22.07
C ALA A 45 -20.98 22.21 -21.93
N GLU A 46 -21.60 21.55 -22.90
CA GLU A 46 -21.73 20.09 -22.93
C GLU A 46 -20.36 19.39 -23.10
N CYS A 47 -19.51 19.97 -23.96
CA CYS A 47 -18.14 19.43 -24.13
C CYS A 47 -17.33 19.54 -22.87
N GLU A 48 -17.38 20.66 -22.16
CA GLU A 48 -16.69 20.83 -20.85
C GLU A 48 -17.24 19.89 -19.78
N LYS A 49 -18.56 19.66 -19.74
CA LYS A 49 -19.20 18.71 -18.81
C LYS A 49 -18.74 17.28 -19.11
N LYS A 50 -18.76 16.84 -20.36
CA LYS A 50 -18.25 15.53 -20.78
C LYS A 50 -16.75 15.37 -20.52
N LEU A 51 -15.96 16.41 -20.74
CA LEU A 51 -14.52 16.40 -20.46
C LEU A 51 -14.24 16.28 -18.95
N LYS A 52 -14.97 17.02 -18.12
CA LYS A 52 -14.87 16.91 -16.65
C LYS A 52 -15.25 15.53 -16.14
N SER A 53 -16.33 14.93 -16.64
CA SER A 53 -16.72 13.56 -16.25
C SER A 53 -15.69 12.52 -16.70
N LEU A 54 -15.08 12.71 -17.89
CA LEU A 54 -14.00 11.85 -18.38
C LEU A 54 -12.73 11.98 -17.53
N ILE A 55 -12.36 13.20 -17.12
CA ILE A 55 -11.23 13.45 -16.20
C ILE A 55 -11.53 12.88 -14.79
N ALA A 56 -12.75 13.00 -14.30
CA ALA A 56 -13.17 12.46 -13.01
C ALA A 56 -13.18 10.92 -13.02
N ALA A 57 -13.67 10.31 -14.10
CA ALA A 57 -13.62 8.86 -14.29
C ALA A 57 -12.17 8.34 -14.38
N GLN A 58 -11.24 9.13 -14.89
CA GLN A 58 -9.82 8.79 -14.92
C GLN A 58 -9.11 9.01 -13.58
N LYS A 59 -9.55 9.97 -12.76
CA LYS A 59 -9.05 10.10 -11.38
C LYS A 59 -9.50 8.96 -10.47
N GLY A 60 -10.57 8.27 -10.84
CA GLY A 60 -11.03 7.04 -10.19
C GLY A 60 -10.45 5.76 -10.80
N SER A 61 -9.82 5.86 -11.96
CA SER A 61 -9.00 4.86 -12.62
C SER A 61 -7.67 5.53 -12.97
N GLU A 62 -6.81 5.78 -11.97
CA GLU A 62 -5.38 5.68 -12.28
C GLU A 62 -5.24 4.32 -12.98
N PRO A 63 -4.62 4.24 -14.20
CA PRO A 63 -4.19 2.96 -14.67
C PRO A 63 -3.29 2.45 -13.53
N GLU A 64 -3.75 1.45 -12.81
CA GLU A 64 -2.84 0.56 -12.14
C GLU A 64 -1.91 0.10 -13.27
N LEU A 65 -0.75 0.75 -13.41
CA LEU A 65 0.42 0.00 -13.83
C LEU A 65 0.25 -1.32 -13.09
N PRO A 66 0.48 -2.50 -13.71
CA PRO A 66 0.61 -3.71 -12.93
C PRO A 66 1.79 -3.44 -11.98
N GLN A 67 1.53 -2.74 -10.90
CA GLN A 67 2.32 -2.82 -9.71
C GLN A 67 2.18 -4.30 -9.42
N GLN A 68 3.24 -5.04 -9.69
CA GLN A 68 3.44 -6.33 -9.06
C GLN A 68 3.17 -6.01 -7.60
N THR A 69 1.96 -6.34 -7.16
CA THR A 69 1.49 -5.93 -5.84
C THR A 69 2.32 -6.75 -4.88
N MET A 70 3.43 -6.13 -4.46
CA MET A 70 4.38 -6.74 -3.53
C MET A 70 3.58 -7.24 -2.33
N THR A 71 3.70 -8.53 -2.04
CA THR A 71 3.03 -9.12 -0.89
C THR A 71 3.75 -8.71 0.40
N VAL A 72 3.06 -8.87 1.53
CA VAL A 72 3.67 -8.65 2.86
C VAL A 72 4.92 -9.50 3.03
N ALA A 73 4.91 -10.77 2.56
CA ALA A 73 6.08 -11.64 2.64
C ALA A 73 7.28 -11.10 1.85
N GLN A 74 7.06 -10.68 0.61
CA GLN A 74 8.11 -10.12 -0.25
C GLN A 74 8.70 -8.83 0.33
N TRP A 75 7.83 -7.95 0.85
CA TRP A 75 8.28 -6.71 1.48
C TRP A 75 9.10 -6.98 2.74
N LEU A 76 8.62 -7.85 3.64
CA LEU A 76 9.32 -8.15 4.89
C LEU A 76 10.69 -8.80 4.66
N ASP A 77 10.78 -9.72 3.70
CA ASP A 77 12.06 -10.33 3.34
C ASP A 77 13.03 -9.29 2.80
N PHE A 78 12.60 -8.48 1.81
CA PHE A 78 13.40 -7.40 1.26
C PHE A 78 13.86 -6.41 2.34
N TRP A 79 12.92 -5.93 3.17
CA TRP A 79 13.22 -5.00 4.26
C TRP A 79 14.21 -5.56 5.25
N TYR A 80 14.02 -6.82 5.67
CA TYR A 80 14.91 -7.47 6.62
C TYR A 80 16.32 -7.64 6.05
N GLN A 81 16.45 -8.22 4.86
CA GLN A 81 17.76 -8.49 4.24
C GLN A 81 18.50 -7.19 3.92
N THR A 82 17.80 -6.16 3.44
CA THR A 82 18.42 -4.92 2.96
C THR A 82 18.70 -3.93 4.09
N TYR A 83 17.74 -3.71 4.99
CA TYR A 83 17.84 -2.61 5.96
C TYR A 83 18.18 -3.04 7.38
N LYS A 84 17.87 -4.28 7.78
CA LYS A 84 18.05 -4.70 9.17
C LYS A 84 19.22 -5.64 9.36
N LYS A 85 19.26 -6.74 8.63
CA LYS A 85 20.22 -7.83 8.83
C LYS A 85 21.69 -7.36 8.86
N PRO A 86 22.18 -6.47 7.97
CA PRO A 86 23.58 -6.05 7.94
C PRO A 86 24.03 -5.33 9.22
N ASN A 87 23.09 -4.71 9.94
CA ASN A 87 23.37 -3.88 11.12
C ASN A 87 23.04 -4.57 12.46
N LEU A 88 22.65 -5.85 12.44
CA LEU A 88 22.21 -6.57 13.62
C LEU A 88 23.24 -7.63 14.06
N ARG A 89 23.39 -7.78 15.37
CA ARG A 89 24.17 -8.88 15.97
C ARG A 89 23.46 -10.23 15.73
N PRO A 90 24.17 -11.36 15.63
CA PRO A 90 23.60 -12.67 15.31
C PRO A 90 22.39 -13.08 16.17
N ASN A 91 22.44 -12.89 17.48
CA ASN A 91 21.32 -13.21 18.37
C ASN A 91 20.07 -12.35 18.10
N THR A 92 20.28 -11.10 17.69
CA THR A 92 19.19 -10.20 17.31
C THR A 92 18.61 -10.62 15.95
N GLN A 93 19.46 -11.02 14.98
CA GLN A 93 19.03 -11.56 13.71
C GLN A 93 18.10 -12.77 13.91
N MET A 94 18.48 -13.74 14.73
CA MET A 94 17.64 -14.90 15.06
C MET A 94 16.27 -14.49 15.62
N SER A 95 16.23 -13.45 16.46
CA SER A 95 14.98 -12.95 17.03
C SER A 95 14.08 -12.30 15.96
N TYR A 96 14.65 -11.54 15.02
CA TYR A 96 13.93 -10.95 13.87
C TYR A 96 13.43 -12.04 12.94
N GLU A 97 14.29 -12.99 12.56
CA GLU A 97 13.97 -14.11 11.69
C GLU A 97 12.80 -14.94 12.23
N ARG A 98 12.83 -15.26 13.53
CA ARG A 98 11.73 -15.97 14.18
C ARG A 98 10.42 -15.18 14.08
N ARG A 99 10.43 -13.89 14.36
CA ARG A 99 9.22 -13.04 14.28
C ARG A 99 8.68 -12.95 12.87
N ILE A 100 9.55 -12.77 11.89
CA ILE A 100 9.18 -12.58 10.47
C ILE A 100 8.74 -13.90 9.86
N TYR A 101 9.62 -14.91 9.86
CA TYR A 101 9.41 -16.13 9.07
C TYR A 101 8.53 -17.17 9.78
N GLN A 102 8.49 -17.17 11.10
CA GLN A 102 7.68 -18.15 11.84
C GLN A 102 6.31 -17.62 12.26
N HIS A 103 6.13 -16.30 12.39
CA HIS A 103 4.87 -15.72 12.86
C HIS A 103 4.19 -14.82 11.82
N ILE A 104 4.89 -13.83 11.26
CA ILE A 104 4.21 -12.85 10.40
C ILE A 104 3.94 -13.41 8.99
N ILE A 105 4.94 -13.95 8.32
CA ILE A 105 4.82 -14.45 6.94
C ILE A 105 3.79 -15.58 6.80
N PRO A 106 3.71 -16.59 7.67
CA PRO A 106 2.72 -17.65 7.52
C PRO A 106 1.27 -17.15 7.62
N ASN A 107 1.03 -16.07 8.38
CA ASN A 107 -0.32 -15.55 8.62
C ASN A 107 -0.72 -14.40 7.69
N LEU A 108 0.18 -13.46 7.44
CA LEU A 108 -0.10 -12.24 6.68
C LEU A 108 0.64 -12.17 5.34
N GLY A 109 1.61 -13.06 5.12
CA GLY A 109 2.50 -13.02 3.96
C GLY A 109 1.84 -13.00 2.59
N PRO A 110 0.77 -13.80 2.34
CA PRO A 110 0.08 -13.81 1.05
C PRO A 110 -0.69 -12.52 0.73
N ILE A 111 -0.99 -11.69 1.73
CA ILE A 111 -1.79 -10.47 1.55
C ILE A 111 -0.97 -9.44 0.74
N PRO A 112 -1.53 -8.85 -0.32
CA PRO A 112 -0.91 -7.71 -1.00
C PRO A 112 -0.72 -6.54 -0.03
N LEU A 113 0.46 -5.94 -0.02
CA LEU A 113 0.84 -4.92 0.97
C LEU A 113 -0.10 -3.70 0.95
N ASN A 114 -0.60 -3.32 -0.22
CA ASN A 114 -1.57 -2.23 -0.39
C ASN A 114 -3.01 -2.57 0.04
N LYS A 115 -3.31 -3.86 0.25
CA LYS A 115 -4.62 -4.34 0.73
C LYS A 115 -4.62 -4.71 2.20
N LEU A 116 -3.46 -4.68 2.86
CA LEU A 116 -3.34 -4.99 4.27
C LEU A 116 -4.10 -3.98 5.12
N THR A 117 -5.03 -4.46 5.94
CA THR A 117 -5.86 -3.62 6.81
C THR A 117 -5.47 -3.71 8.28
N THR A 118 -5.87 -2.70 9.07
CA THR A 118 -5.73 -2.75 10.53
C THR A 118 -6.49 -3.94 11.14
N GLY A 119 -7.63 -4.34 10.53
CA GLY A 119 -8.42 -5.49 10.95
C GLY A 119 -7.66 -6.81 10.83
N ASP A 120 -6.96 -7.02 9.69
CA ASP A 120 -6.14 -8.22 9.46
C ASP A 120 -5.04 -8.33 10.51
N ILE A 121 -4.37 -7.22 10.80
CA ILE A 121 -3.30 -7.16 11.80
C ILE A 121 -3.84 -7.40 13.20
N GLN A 122 -5.01 -6.84 13.55
CA GLN A 122 -5.63 -7.06 14.85
C GLN A 122 -6.06 -8.51 15.04
N GLN A 123 -6.65 -9.14 14.02
CA GLN A 123 -6.97 -10.58 14.04
C GLN A 123 -5.72 -11.42 14.23
N PHE A 124 -4.65 -11.11 13.53
CA PHE A 124 -3.36 -11.78 13.68
C PHE A 124 -2.85 -11.71 15.12
N TYR A 125 -2.86 -10.54 15.77
CA TYR A 125 -2.42 -10.42 17.17
C TYR A 125 -3.32 -11.20 18.14
N THR A 126 -4.63 -11.22 17.89
CA THR A 126 -5.56 -12.04 18.67
C THR A 126 -5.26 -13.53 18.51
N GLY A 127 -5.02 -13.99 17.29
CA GLY A 127 -4.61 -15.37 17.02
C GLY A 127 -3.30 -15.76 17.70
N LEU A 128 -2.29 -14.86 17.69
CA LEU A 128 -1.04 -15.10 18.39
C LEU A 128 -1.21 -15.30 19.91
N LYS A 129 -2.18 -14.60 20.51
CA LYS A 129 -2.50 -14.75 21.93
C LYS A 129 -3.20 -16.06 22.26
N GLN A 130 -3.98 -16.60 21.33
CA GLN A 130 -4.74 -17.82 21.53
C GLN A 130 -3.89 -19.08 21.25
N ASN A 131 -3.25 -19.15 20.08
CA ASN A 131 -2.58 -20.35 19.56
C ASN A 131 -1.26 -20.07 18.80
N GLY A 132 -0.62 -18.95 19.06
CA GLY A 132 0.58 -18.54 18.33
C GLY A 132 1.87 -19.22 18.76
N ARG A 133 1.88 -20.06 19.79
CA ARG A 133 3.07 -20.74 20.30
C ARG A 133 3.39 -21.98 19.45
N LEU A 134 4.61 -22.03 18.90
CA LEU A 134 5.06 -23.12 18.04
C LEU A 134 5.81 -24.22 18.80
N LEU A 135 6.40 -23.91 19.95
CA LEU A 135 7.24 -24.82 20.72
C LEU A 135 6.84 -24.80 22.21
N ARG A 136 6.95 -25.93 22.88
CA ARG A 136 6.71 -26.10 24.35
C ARG A 136 5.28 -25.70 24.74
N GLN A 137 4.28 -26.07 23.91
CA GLN A 137 2.87 -25.78 24.17
C GLN A 137 2.38 -26.44 25.47
N GLU A 138 2.79 -27.67 25.72
CA GLU A 138 2.45 -28.42 26.94
C GLU A 138 2.88 -27.70 28.22
N GLN A 139 4.03 -27.02 28.19
CA GLN A 139 4.61 -26.39 29.37
C GLN A 139 4.09 -24.96 29.61
N TYR A 140 3.79 -24.23 28.54
CA TYR A 140 3.49 -22.80 28.61
C TYR A 140 2.15 -22.41 27.98
N GLY A 141 1.35 -23.39 27.56
CA GLY A 141 0.08 -23.18 26.82
C GLY A 141 0.30 -22.76 25.37
N GLU A 142 -0.78 -22.71 24.61
CA GLU A 142 -0.77 -22.50 23.15
C GLU A 142 -0.51 -21.05 22.76
N GLY A 143 -0.87 -20.09 23.61
CA GLY A 143 -0.75 -18.65 23.33
C GLY A 143 0.64 -18.09 23.57
N LEU A 144 0.96 -17.02 22.85
CA LEU A 144 2.19 -16.25 23.10
C LEU A 144 2.01 -15.27 24.26
N SER A 145 3.12 -14.99 24.96
CA SER A 145 3.15 -13.96 26.00
C SER A 145 2.92 -12.56 25.40
N ASP A 146 2.38 -11.64 26.21
CA ASP A 146 2.18 -10.23 25.82
C ASP A 146 3.48 -9.59 25.30
N GLN A 147 4.59 -9.86 25.96
CA GLN A 147 5.91 -9.38 25.57
C GLN A 147 6.32 -9.88 24.18
N THR A 148 6.02 -11.14 23.85
CA THR A 148 6.33 -11.72 22.52
C THR A 148 5.48 -11.07 21.44
N VAL A 149 4.17 -10.91 21.67
CA VAL A 149 3.26 -10.25 20.73
C VAL A 149 3.69 -8.79 20.49
N ARG A 150 4.07 -8.07 21.54
CA ARG A 150 4.62 -6.71 21.42
C ARG A 150 5.91 -6.68 20.62
N GLY A 151 6.80 -7.65 20.82
CA GLY A 151 8.04 -7.77 20.02
C GLY A 151 7.77 -8.05 18.54
N ILE A 152 6.75 -8.86 18.21
CA ILE A 152 6.30 -9.09 16.85
C ILE A 152 5.72 -7.81 16.24
N HIS A 153 4.86 -7.11 16.99
CA HIS A 153 4.32 -5.82 16.55
C HIS A 153 5.43 -4.81 16.25
N THR A 154 6.39 -4.61 17.17
CA THR A 154 7.49 -3.64 16.97
C THR A 154 8.28 -3.94 15.69
N THR A 155 8.53 -5.22 15.41
CA THR A 155 9.22 -5.63 14.18
C THR A 155 8.40 -5.33 12.94
N PHE A 156 7.11 -5.66 12.97
CA PHE A 156 6.19 -5.47 11.84
C PHE A 156 5.90 -4.00 11.59
N HIS A 157 5.62 -3.23 12.66
CA HIS A 157 5.40 -1.79 12.59
C HIS A 157 6.58 -1.07 11.94
N ALA A 158 7.81 -1.37 12.37
CA ALA A 158 9.01 -0.77 11.77
C ALA A 158 9.18 -1.09 10.28
N ALA A 159 8.77 -2.28 9.84
CA ALA A 159 8.79 -2.65 8.43
C ALA A 159 7.74 -1.88 7.62
N LEU A 160 6.53 -1.71 8.18
CA LEU A 160 5.45 -0.95 7.54
C LEU A 160 5.74 0.55 7.52
N ASP A 161 6.34 1.12 8.57
CA ASP A 161 6.82 2.51 8.58
C ASP A 161 7.84 2.76 7.47
N LYS A 162 8.74 1.79 7.25
CA LYS A 162 9.68 1.89 6.13
C LYS A 162 8.95 1.85 4.78
N ALA A 163 7.90 1.03 4.63
CA ALA A 163 7.07 0.99 3.43
C ALA A 163 6.35 2.33 3.17
N VAL A 164 5.91 3.01 4.23
CA VAL A 164 5.34 4.37 4.12
C VAL A 164 6.41 5.36 3.69
N SER A 165 7.60 5.32 4.29
CA SER A 165 8.71 6.21 3.93
C SER A 165 9.19 6.04 2.49
N GLU A 166 9.10 4.82 1.94
CA GLU A 166 9.38 4.47 0.55
C GLU A 166 8.19 4.75 -0.39
N LYS A 167 7.06 5.27 0.13
CA LYS A 167 5.82 5.57 -0.61
C LYS A 167 5.18 4.34 -1.29
N ILE A 168 5.43 3.14 -0.77
CA ILE A 168 4.81 1.89 -1.23
C ILE A 168 3.37 1.80 -0.73
N ILE A 169 3.12 2.23 0.51
CA ILE A 169 1.79 2.36 1.10
C ILE A 169 1.57 3.77 1.63
N PRO A 170 0.34 4.29 1.62
CA PRO A 170 0.05 5.67 1.99
C PRO A 170 0.10 5.93 3.51
N LYS A 171 -0.14 4.91 4.32
CA LYS A 171 -0.17 4.97 5.80
C LYS A 171 0.17 3.61 6.39
N ASN A 172 0.63 3.61 7.65
CA ASN A 172 0.91 2.37 8.36
C ASN A 172 -0.40 1.78 8.95
N PRO A 173 -0.87 0.61 8.49
CA PRO A 173 -2.10 0.02 9.02
C PRO A 173 -1.96 -0.52 10.45
N SER A 174 -0.76 -0.64 11.00
CA SER A 174 -0.54 -1.10 12.37
C SER A 174 -0.60 0.01 13.45
N ASP A 175 -0.69 1.30 13.07
CA ASP A 175 -0.70 2.43 14.01
C ASP A 175 -1.86 2.37 15.02
N PHE A 176 -3.02 1.89 14.59
CA PHE A 176 -4.24 1.86 15.40
C PHE A 176 -4.55 0.49 16.00
N CYS A 177 -3.61 -0.45 15.95
CA CYS A 177 -3.79 -1.76 16.54
C CYS A 177 -3.71 -1.70 18.07
N ARG A 178 -4.63 -2.41 18.72
CA ARG A 178 -4.60 -2.58 20.18
C ARG A 178 -3.66 -3.71 20.57
N LEU A 179 -2.65 -3.39 21.35
CA LEU A 179 -1.71 -4.37 21.87
C LEU A 179 -2.11 -4.83 23.28
N PRO A 180 -1.73 -6.06 23.67
CA PRO A 180 -1.88 -6.50 25.05
C PRO A 180 -1.17 -5.54 26.00
N SER A 181 -1.76 -5.30 27.18
CA SER A 181 -1.14 -4.43 28.19
C SER A 181 0.19 -5.01 28.64
N ALA A 182 1.23 -4.16 28.75
CA ALA A 182 2.41 -4.55 29.49
C ALA A 182 2.02 -4.62 30.97
N LYS A 183 1.85 -5.83 31.54
CA LYS A 183 1.78 -5.93 33.00
C LYS A 183 3.09 -5.38 33.55
N ALA A 184 3.02 -4.32 34.34
CA ALA A 184 4.13 -3.90 35.16
C ALA A 184 4.54 -5.10 36.03
N ARG A 185 5.83 -5.43 36.02
CA ARG A 185 6.42 -6.36 36.96
C ARG A 185 6.48 -5.71 38.33
#